data_fce68744cd31224f7c033ad43d796f47
#
_entry.id   fce68744cd31224f7c033ad43d796f47
#
_cell.length_a   1.000
_cell.length_b   1.000
_cell.length_c   1.000
_cell.angle_alpha   90.00
_cell.angle_beta   90.00
_cell.angle_gamma   90.00
#
_symmetry.space_group_name_H-M   'P 1'
#
loop_
_entity.id
_entity.type
_entity.pdbx_description
1 polymer ?
#
loop_
_entity_poly.entity_id
_entity_poly.type
_entity_poly.pdbx_seq_one_letter_code
_entity_poly.pdbx_strand_id
1 'polypeptide(L)'
;MTEEAESIAAGAFSVLVQDEERLARFFELTGLGPDTIRQAAASEGFLGAVLDHVASDEALLLAVAKALSTRPERVMAARHVLSPGALE
;
A
#
# COMPACT_ATOMS: atom_id res chain seq x y z
N MET A 1 7.53 -1.36 15.59
CA MET A 1 7.68 -0.51 14.40
C MET A 1 7.30 -1.22 13.13
N THR A 2 7.89 -2.38 12.85
CA THR A 2 7.53 -3.13 11.65
C THR A 2 6.08 -3.59 11.69
N GLU A 3 5.61 -4.02 12.84
CA GLU A 3 4.23 -4.47 12.99
C GLU A 3 3.23 -3.34 12.70
N GLU A 4 3.53 -2.15 13.15
CA GLU A 4 2.67 -1.00 12.87
C GLU A 4 2.68 -0.69 11.38
N ALA A 5 3.85 -0.73 10.76
CA ALA A 5 3.97 -0.47 9.33
C ALA A 5 3.21 -1.51 8.53
N GLU A 6 3.30 -2.77 8.91
CA GLU A 6 2.57 -3.84 8.24
C GLU A 6 1.06 -3.68 8.41
N SER A 7 0.63 -3.26 9.58
CA SER A 7 -0.78 -3.03 9.85
C SER A 7 -1.31 -1.89 8.97
N ILE A 8 -0.54 -0.82 8.84
CA ILE A 8 -0.92 0.30 7.98
C ILE A 8 -0.99 -0.15 6.52
N ALA A 9 0.00 -0.93 6.09
CA ALA A 9 0.02 -1.42 4.71
C ALA A 9 -1.16 -2.35 4.42
N ALA A 10 -1.49 -3.23 5.35
CA ALA A 10 -2.63 -4.12 5.19
C ALA A 10 -3.94 -3.33 5.13
N GLY A 11 -4.04 -2.30 5.96
CA GLY A 11 -5.21 -1.40 5.93
C GLY A 11 -5.30 -0.65 4.62
N ALA A 12 -4.16 -0.20 4.10
CA ALA A 12 -4.11 0.48 2.81
C ALA A 12 -4.58 -0.44 1.69
N PHE A 13 -4.13 -1.68 1.71
CA PHE A 13 -4.57 -2.66 0.72
C PHE A 13 -6.08 -2.89 0.82
N SER A 14 -6.61 -2.93 2.03
CA SER A 14 -8.05 -3.09 2.24
C SER A 14 -8.83 -1.93 1.59
N VAL A 15 -8.30 -0.72 1.67
CA VAL A 15 -8.91 0.44 1.03
C VAL A 15 -8.93 0.26 -0.50
N LEU A 16 -7.84 -0.24 -1.06
CA LEU A 16 -7.76 -0.50 -2.50
C LEU A 16 -8.80 -1.52 -2.93
N VAL A 17 -8.91 -2.61 -2.17
CA VAL A 17 -9.82 -3.71 -2.51
C VAL A 17 -11.28 -3.25 -2.51
N GLN A 18 -11.61 -2.29 -1.67
CA GLN A 18 -12.98 -1.80 -1.58
C GLN A 18 -13.37 -0.84 -2.70
N ASP A 19 -12.41 -0.40 -3.49
CA ASP A 19 -12.65 0.54 -4.59
C ASP A 19 -12.15 -0.10 -5.89
N GLU A 20 -13.08 -0.51 -6.74
CA GLU A 20 -12.75 -1.23 -7.96
C GLU A 20 -11.82 -0.44 -8.88
N GLU A 21 -12.03 0.87 -8.99
CA GLU A 21 -11.18 1.69 -9.86
C GLU A 21 -9.76 1.78 -9.33
N ARG A 22 -9.63 1.94 -8.01
CA ARG A 22 -8.31 2.03 -7.40
C ARG A 22 -7.57 0.70 -7.47
N LEU A 23 -8.30 -0.40 -7.28
CA LEU A 23 -7.71 -1.71 -7.37
C LEU A 23 -7.25 -2.02 -8.79
N ALA A 24 -8.07 -1.66 -9.78
CA ALA A 24 -7.72 -1.88 -11.18
C ALA A 24 -6.45 -1.10 -11.54
N ARG A 25 -6.34 0.13 -11.05
CA ARG A 25 -5.15 0.94 -11.31
C ARG A 25 -3.92 0.35 -10.63
N PHE A 26 -4.09 -0.17 -9.43
CA PHE A 26 -3.00 -0.84 -8.73
C PHE A 26 -2.50 -2.05 -9.54
N PHE A 27 -3.43 -2.86 -10.05
CA PHE A 27 -3.08 -4.00 -10.90
C PHE A 27 -2.35 -3.55 -12.16
N GLU A 28 -2.86 -2.48 -12.78
CA GLU A 28 -2.28 -1.95 -14.01
C GLU A 28 -0.84 -1.51 -13.81
N LEU A 29 -0.59 -0.79 -12.72
CA LEU A 29 0.72 -0.21 -12.45
C LEU A 29 1.73 -1.21 -11.90
N THR A 30 1.26 -2.26 -11.24
CA THR A 30 2.16 -3.27 -10.65
C THR A 30 2.32 -4.50 -11.53
N GLY A 31 1.47 -4.67 -12.52
CA GLY A 31 1.47 -5.88 -13.34
C GLY A 31 0.81 -7.07 -12.67
N LEU A 32 0.22 -6.87 -11.49
CA LEU A 32 -0.49 -7.93 -10.78
C LEU A 32 -1.92 -8.04 -11.28
N GLY A 33 -2.56 -9.14 -10.98
CA GLY A 33 -3.96 -9.35 -11.33
C GLY A 33 -4.63 -10.29 -10.35
N PRO A 34 -5.94 -10.54 -10.54
CA PRO A 34 -6.67 -11.41 -9.62
C PRO A 34 -6.05 -12.81 -9.49
N ASP A 35 -5.40 -13.28 -10.56
CA ASP A 35 -4.78 -14.60 -10.56
C ASP A 35 -3.50 -14.65 -9.74
N THR A 36 -2.76 -13.55 -9.73
CA THR A 36 -1.42 -13.53 -9.15
C THR A 36 -1.34 -12.79 -7.83
N ILE A 37 -2.40 -12.07 -7.45
CA ILE A 37 -2.39 -11.26 -6.23
C ILE A 37 -2.16 -12.10 -4.98
N ARG A 38 -2.68 -13.31 -4.96
CA ARG A 38 -2.55 -14.18 -3.80
C ARG A 38 -1.09 -14.59 -3.58
N GLN A 39 -0.41 -14.95 -4.67
CA GLN A 39 1.00 -15.27 -4.60
C GLN A 39 1.83 -14.05 -4.21
N ALA A 40 1.51 -12.91 -4.80
CA ALA A 40 2.22 -11.67 -4.52
C ALA A 40 2.06 -11.27 -3.06
N ALA A 41 0.85 -11.45 -2.51
CA ALA A 41 0.58 -11.09 -1.12
C ALA A 41 1.42 -11.90 -0.13
N ALA A 42 1.85 -13.09 -0.55
CA ALA A 42 2.70 -13.94 0.29
C ALA A 42 4.17 -13.55 0.21
N SER A 43 4.54 -12.69 -0.73
CA SER A 43 5.95 -12.31 -0.90
C SER A 43 6.32 -11.17 0.04
N GLU A 44 7.60 -11.10 0.39
CA GLU A 44 8.09 -10.12 1.35
C GLU A 44 7.90 -8.68 0.93
N GLY A 45 8.03 -8.38 -0.33
CA GLY A 45 7.98 -7.00 -0.80
C GLY A 45 6.58 -6.47 -1.08
N PHE A 46 5.54 -7.29 -0.89
CA PHE A 46 4.20 -6.91 -1.30
C PHE A 46 3.68 -5.68 -0.55
N LEU A 47 3.79 -5.68 0.78
CA LEU A 47 3.26 -4.57 1.57
C LEU A 47 4.00 -3.27 1.29
N GLY A 48 5.31 -3.36 1.05
CA GLY A 48 6.07 -2.20 0.64
C GLY A 48 5.60 -1.66 -0.69
N ALA A 49 5.30 -2.55 -1.64
CA ALA A 49 4.78 -2.15 -2.95
C ALA A 49 3.43 -1.48 -2.83
N VAL A 50 2.57 -1.97 -1.92
CA VAL A 50 1.28 -1.34 -1.68
C VAL A 50 1.48 0.10 -1.22
N LEU A 51 2.38 0.32 -0.27
CA LEU A 51 2.62 1.67 0.24
C LEU A 51 3.33 2.56 -0.77
N ASP A 52 4.18 1.99 -1.61
CA ASP A 52 4.78 2.75 -2.71
C ASP A 52 3.71 3.27 -3.66
N HIS A 53 2.74 2.41 -3.97
CA HIS A 53 1.63 2.81 -4.83
C HIS A 53 0.80 3.92 -4.18
N VAL A 54 0.48 3.76 -2.90
CA VAL A 54 -0.28 4.77 -2.16
C VAL A 54 0.47 6.09 -2.14
N ALA A 55 1.77 6.06 -1.92
CA ALA A 55 2.58 7.27 -1.84
C ALA A 55 2.70 8.00 -3.18
N SER A 56 2.50 7.30 -4.29
CA SER A 56 2.61 7.91 -5.61
C SER A 56 1.36 8.68 -6.04
N ASP A 57 0.31 8.64 -5.24
CA ASP A 57 -0.97 9.27 -5.56
C ASP A 57 -1.48 9.99 -4.32
N GLU A 58 -1.42 11.31 -4.33
CA GLU A 58 -1.79 12.11 -3.17
C GLU A 58 -3.23 11.89 -2.73
N ALA A 59 -4.15 11.81 -3.69
CA ALA A 59 -5.56 11.60 -3.36
C ALA A 59 -5.75 10.26 -2.67
N LEU A 60 -5.05 9.23 -3.14
CA LEU A 60 -5.13 7.92 -2.53
C LEU A 60 -4.49 7.92 -1.14
N LEU A 61 -3.35 8.59 -1.01
CA LEU A 61 -2.69 8.71 0.29
C LEU A 61 -3.62 9.33 1.33
N LEU A 62 -4.30 10.40 0.95
CA LEU A 62 -5.22 11.07 1.86
C LEU A 62 -6.42 10.19 2.18
N ALA A 63 -6.93 9.46 1.19
CA ALA A 63 -8.06 8.55 1.40
C ALA A 63 -7.68 7.42 2.35
N VAL A 64 -6.48 6.87 2.21
CA VAL A 64 -6.00 5.81 3.09
C VAL A 64 -5.84 6.35 4.52
N ALA A 65 -5.21 7.50 4.66
CA ALA A 65 -5.00 8.10 5.98
C ALA A 65 -6.33 8.34 6.68
N LYS A 66 -7.30 8.84 5.95
CA LYS A 66 -8.63 9.07 6.51
C LYS A 66 -9.31 7.77 6.92
N ALA A 67 -9.25 6.76 6.04
CA ALA A 67 -9.90 5.47 6.30
C ALA A 67 -9.29 4.78 7.51
N LEU A 68 -7.99 4.96 7.73
CA LEU A 68 -7.30 4.33 8.85
C LEU A 68 -7.25 5.23 10.09
N SER A 69 -7.88 6.39 10.02
CA SER A 69 -7.89 7.36 11.13
C SER A 69 -6.48 7.71 11.57
N THR A 70 -5.60 7.94 10.61
CA THR A 70 -4.21 8.28 10.87
C THR A 70 -3.81 9.45 10.00
N ARG A 71 -2.60 9.92 10.17
CA ARG A 71 -2.07 11.03 9.39
C ARG A 71 -1.31 10.52 8.17
N PRO A 72 -1.31 11.29 7.07
CA PRO A 72 -0.52 10.91 5.90
C PRO A 72 0.95 10.66 6.23
N GLU A 73 1.50 11.43 7.17
CA GLU A 73 2.89 11.27 7.59
C GLU A 73 3.17 9.88 8.16
N ARG A 74 2.18 9.31 8.87
CA ARG A 74 2.36 7.97 9.43
C ARG A 74 2.35 6.91 8.33
N VAL A 75 1.54 7.11 7.31
CA VAL A 75 1.53 6.22 6.16
C VAL A 75 2.87 6.28 5.45
N MET A 76 3.42 7.48 5.27
CA MET A 76 4.73 7.63 4.64
C MET A 76 5.84 7.03 5.49
N ALA A 77 5.73 7.15 6.81
CA ALA A 77 6.71 6.54 7.70
C ALA A 77 6.66 5.01 7.59
N ALA A 78 5.46 4.45 7.48
CA ALA A 78 5.30 3.01 7.29
C ALA A 78 5.94 2.55 5.97
N ARG A 79 5.76 3.34 4.91
CA ARG A 79 6.40 3.05 3.63
C ARG A 79 7.91 3.00 3.79
N HIS A 80 8.46 3.96 4.50
CA HIS A 80 9.90 4.02 4.71
C HIS A 80 10.42 2.78 5.45
N VAL A 81 9.65 2.30 6.43
CA VAL A 81 10.03 1.10 7.19
C VAL A 81 10.02 -0.14 6.29
N LEU A 82 9.02 -0.27 5.43
CA LEU A 82 8.85 -1.48 4.62
C LEU A 82 9.63 -1.46 3.32
N SER A 83 10.04 -0.28 2.86
CA SER A 83 10.80 -0.15 1.61
C SER A 83 11.96 0.82 1.77
N PRO A 84 12.85 0.60 2.76
CA PRO A 84 13.95 1.54 2.99
C PRO A 84 14.92 1.61 1.83
N GLY A 85 15.10 0.49 1.12
CA GLY A 85 16.03 0.43 0.00
C GLY A 85 15.60 1.26 -1.20
N ALA A 86 14.32 1.62 -1.26
CA ALA A 86 13.80 2.41 -2.37
C ALA A 86 14.36 3.83 -2.38
N LEU A 87 14.92 4.26 -1.26
CA LEU A 87 15.46 5.61 -1.14
C LEU A 87 16.92 5.71 -1.55
N GLU A 88 17.53 4.60 -1.80
CA GLU A 88 18.93 4.57 -2.21
C GLU A 88 19.06 4.50 -3.74
#